data_7529cd5d9a1bca222864f0854ac79f37
#
_entry.id   7529cd5d9a1bca222864f0854ac79f37
#
_cell.length_a   1.000
_cell.length_b   1.000
_cell.length_c   1.000
_cell.angle_alpha   90.00
_cell.angle_beta   90.00
_cell.angle_gamma   90.00
#
_symmetry.space_group_name_H-M   'P 1'
#
loop_
_entity.id
_entity.type
_entity.pdbx_description
1 polymer ?
#
loop_
_entity_poly.entity_id
_entity_poly.type
_entity_poly.pdbx_seq_one_letter_code
_entity_poly.pdbx_strand_id
1 'polypeptide(L)'
;MNDADKRFVIEHKNHIIRTLDIIASATAAGEPNEAARIGVATMLMNIYSGMEIILRHILEDKGYRISKTGSWHKDILAKAVSEHIISSELNEKLLEYLQFRHRHIHGYGFMLDWDRMEPLAASIKSTADKFFDELTRNGLLAE
;
A
#
# COMPACT_ATOMS: atom_id res chain seq x y z
N MET A 1 -2.18 -6.90 -19.85
CA MET A 1 -3.34 -7.27 -18.99
C MET A 1 -4.62 -7.27 -19.82
N ASN A 2 -5.47 -8.22 -19.59
CA ASN A 2 -6.79 -8.26 -20.21
C ASN A 2 -7.76 -7.28 -19.54
N ASP A 3 -9.00 -7.18 -20.06
CA ASP A 3 -9.98 -6.22 -19.53
C ASP A 3 -10.39 -6.53 -18.08
N ALA A 4 -10.44 -7.81 -17.71
CA ALA A 4 -10.77 -8.20 -16.34
C ALA A 4 -9.65 -7.77 -15.38
N ASP A 5 -8.40 -7.92 -15.77
CA ASP A 5 -7.25 -7.50 -14.98
C ASP A 5 -7.23 -5.98 -14.80
N LYS A 6 -7.52 -5.24 -15.87
CA LYS A 6 -7.58 -3.78 -15.80
C LYS A 6 -8.68 -3.31 -14.85
N ARG A 7 -9.85 -3.95 -14.90
CA ARG A 7 -10.95 -3.63 -13.98
C ARG A 7 -10.57 -3.91 -12.53
N PHE A 8 -9.91 -5.04 -12.28
CA PHE A 8 -9.44 -5.41 -10.97
C PHE A 8 -8.52 -4.33 -10.39
N VAL A 9 -7.55 -3.86 -11.17
CA VAL A 9 -6.62 -2.81 -10.74
C VAL A 9 -7.36 -1.50 -10.47
N ILE A 10 -8.29 -1.12 -11.35
CA ILE A 10 -9.06 0.12 -11.20
C ILE A 10 -9.94 0.06 -9.94
N GLU A 11 -10.57 -1.06 -9.65
CA GLU A 11 -11.37 -1.23 -8.44
C GLU A 11 -10.54 -1.08 -7.18
N HIS A 12 -9.35 -1.65 -7.15
CA HIS A 12 -8.42 -1.50 -6.03
C HIS A 12 -7.93 -0.07 -5.89
N LYS A 13 -7.62 0.59 -7.01
CA LYS A 13 -7.25 2.00 -7.01
C LYS A 13 -8.36 2.87 -6.41
N ASN A 14 -9.59 2.66 -6.85
CA ASN A 14 -10.73 3.45 -6.36
C ASN A 14 -10.97 3.24 -4.86
N HIS A 15 -10.81 2.01 -4.39
CA HIS A 15 -10.90 1.70 -2.97
C HIS A 15 -9.81 2.41 -2.16
N ILE A 16 -8.59 2.40 -2.67
CA ILE A 16 -7.47 3.11 -2.04
C ILE A 16 -7.75 4.61 -1.96
N ILE A 17 -8.21 5.22 -3.05
CA ILE A 17 -8.54 6.65 -3.08
C ILE A 17 -9.60 7.00 -2.03
N ARG A 18 -10.65 6.19 -1.95
CA ARG A 18 -11.70 6.41 -0.94
C ARG A 18 -11.14 6.32 0.48
N THR A 19 -10.29 5.33 0.73
CA THR A 19 -9.69 5.12 2.05
C THR A 19 -8.76 6.27 2.43
N LEU A 20 -8.02 6.83 1.46
CA LEU A 20 -7.20 8.01 1.67
C LEU A 20 -8.03 9.21 2.16
N ASP A 21 -9.20 9.42 1.57
CA ASP A 21 -10.09 10.51 1.97
C ASP A 21 -10.60 10.31 3.40
N ILE A 22 -10.89 9.07 3.79
CA ILE A 22 -11.33 8.77 5.15
C ILE A 22 -10.20 9.04 6.15
N ILE A 23 -8.97 8.65 5.84
CA ILE A 23 -7.81 8.94 6.70
C ILE A 23 -7.62 10.44 6.86
N ALA A 24 -7.68 11.19 5.75
CA ALA A 24 -7.53 12.65 5.78
C ALA A 24 -8.56 13.29 6.70
N SER A 25 -9.81 12.85 6.62
CA SER A 25 -10.89 13.33 7.48
C SER A 25 -10.65 12.96 8.96
N ALA A 26 -10.23 11.72 9.22
CA ALA A 26 -10.00 11.23 10.58
C ALA A 26 -8.84 11.94 11.29
N THR A 27 -7.88 12.46 10.54
CA THR A 27 -6.67 13.09 11.09
C THR A 27 -6.65 14.62 10.95
N ALA A 28 -7.72 15.21 10.39
CA ALA A 28 -7.77 16.64 10.10
C ALA A 28 -7.65 17.52 11.37
N ALA A 29 -8.14 17.06 12.50
CA ALA A 29 -8.11 17.80 13.77
C ALA A 29 -6.87 17.48 14.64
N GLY A 30 -5.89 16.76 14.11
CA GLY A 30 -4.68 16.35 14.83
C GLY A 30 -4.77 14.92 15.35
N GLU A 31 -4.22 14.65 16.53
CA GLU A 31 -4.19 13.31 17.09
C GLU A 31 -5.60 12.76 17.30
N PRO A 32 -5.97 11.64 16.65
CA PRO A 32 -7.26 11.02 16.84
C PRO A 32 -7.35 10.30 18.18
N ASN A 33 -8.58 10.12 18.69
CA ASN A 33 -8.78 9.32 19.89
C ASN A 33 -8.41 7.84 19.62
N GLU A 34 -8.41 7.03 20.69
CA GLU A 34 -7.96 5.64 20.59
C GLU A 34 -8.73 4.84 19.55
N ALA A 35 -10.06 4.95 19.52
CA ALA A 35 -10.88 4.22 18.53
C ALA A 35 -10.55 4.65 17.09
N ALA A 36 -10.39 5.95 16.87
CA ALA A 36 -10.03 6.48 15.57
C ALA A 36 -8.60 6.08 15.16
N ARG A 37 -7.67 5.99 16.12
CA ARG A 37 -6.31 5.51 15.83
C ARG A 37 -6.31 4.06 15.36
N ILE A 38 -7.11 3.21 16.00
CA ILE A 38 -7.27 1.81 15.55
C ILE A 38 -7.79 1.78 14.12
N GLY A 39 -8.78 2.62 13.81
CA GLY A 39 -9.32 2.74 12.46
C GLY A 39 -8.27 3.20 11.44
N VAL A 40 -7.48 4.22 11.79
CA VAL A 40 -6.40 4.71 10.91
C VAL A 40 -5.37 3.62 10.66
N ALA A 41 -4.96 2.89 11.70
CA ALA A 41 -4.02 1.77 11.55
C ALA A 41 -4.53 0.72 10.58
N THR A 42 -5.80 0.34 10.71
CA THR A 42 -6.44 -0.63 9.81
C THR A 42 -6.47 -0.11 8.37
N MET A 43 -6.81 1.17 8.18
CA MET A 43 -6.84 1.77 6.85
C MET A 43 -5.46 1.86 6.21
N LEU A 44 -4.41 2.18 6.98
CA LEU A 44 -3.03 2.16 6.48
C LEU A 44 -2.63 0.77 5.98
N MET A 45 -2.96 -0.26 6.74
CA MET A 45 -2.70 -1.63 6.32
C MET A 45 -3.47 -2.01 5.06
N ASN A 46 -4.73 -1.61 4.98
CA ASN A 46 -5.55 -1.92 3.81
C ASN A 46 -5.04 -1.23 2.55
N ILE A 47 -4.59 0.02 2.65
CA ILE A 47 -4.00 0.73 1.51
C ILE A 47 -2.71 0.04 1.07
N TYR A 48 -1.82 -0.30 1.99
CA TYR A 48 -0.60 -1.02 1.65
C TYR A 48 -0.93 -2.36 0.97
N SER A 49 -1.84 -3.13 1.56
CA SER A 49 -2.24 -4.43 1.01
C SER A 49 -2.84 -4.30 -0.39
N GLY A 50 -3.61 -3.24 -0.62
CA GLY A 50 -4.17 -2.95 -1.95
C GLY A 50 -3.08 -2.68 -2.99
N MET A 51 -2.06 -1.90 -2.63
CA MET A 51 -0.92 -1.65 -3.53
C MET A 51 -0.14 -2.93 -3.81
N GLU A 52 0.10 -3.75 -2.79
CA GLU A 52 0.80 -5.03 -2.95
C GLU A 52 0.02 -5.99 -3.85
N ILE A 53 -1.30 -6.07 -3.69
CA ILE A 53 -2.16 -6.90 -4.54
C ILE A 53 -2.06 -6.45 -5.99
N ILE A 54 -2.05 -5.15 -6.25
CA ILE A 54 -1.88 -4.60 -7.59
C ILE A 54 -0.53 -5.03 -8.18
N LEU A 55 0.55 -4.88 -7.42
CA LEU A 55 1.89 -5.29 -7.86
C LEU A 55 1.94 -6.78 -8.16
N ARG A 56 1.38 -7.58 -7.29
CA ARG A 56 1.33 -9.04 -7.49
C ARG A 56 0.58 -9.38 -8.77
N HIS A 57 -0.54 -8.72 -9.00
CA HIS A 57 -1.35 -8.96 -10.20
C HIS A 57 -0.57 -8.64 -11.48
N ILE A 58 0.14 -7.51 -11.48
CA ILE A 58 0.99 -7.11 -12.61
C ILE A 58 2.12 -8.13 -12.83
N LEU A 59 2.77 -8.58 -11.75
CA LEU A 59 3.85 -9.57 -11.85
C LEU A 59 3.35 -10.91 -12.38
N GLU A 60 2.19 -11.38 -11.91
CA GLU A 60 1.59 -12.62 -12.39
C GLU A 60 1.20 -12.51 -13.86
N ASP A 61 0.69 -11.37 -14.28
CA ASP A 61 0.40 -11.10 -15.70
C ASP A 61 1.67 -11.17 -16.57
N LYS A 62 2.82 -10.78 -16.02
CA LYS A 62 4.11 -10.88 -16.71
C LYS A 62 4.70 -12.29 -16.70
N GLY A 63 4.01 -13.25 -16.09
CA GLY A 63 4.43 -14.64 -16.06
C GLY A 63 5.19 -15.07 -14.81
N TYR A 64 5.34 -14.21 -13.82
CA TYR A 64 6.00 -14.57 -12.57
C TYR A 64 5.04 -15.27 -11.62
N ARG A 65 5.53 -16.29 -10.96
CA ARG A 65 4.77 -16.98 -9.91
C ARG A 65 5.18 -16.44 -8.56
N ILE A 66 4.20 -16.04 -7.76
CA ILE A 66 4.43 -15.55 -6.40
C ILE A 66 4.08 -16.66 -5.41
N SER A 67 5.11 -17.23 -4.78
CA SER A 67 4.91 -18.23 -3.73
C SER A 67 4.60 -17.52 -2.40
N LYS A 68 3.50 -17.91 -1.76
CA LYS A 68 3.08 -17.31 -0.47
C LYS A 68 3.76 -18.01 0.70
N THR A 69 5.07 -18.15 0.64
CA THR A 69 5.87 -18.77 1.68
C THR A 69 7.02 -17.86 2.09
N GLY A 70 7.38 -17.86 3.37
CA GLY A 70 8.50 -17.07 3.87
C GLY A 70 8.31 -15.57 3.70
N SER A 71 9.25 -14.93 3.05
CA SER A 71 9.30 -13.46 2.87
C SER A 71 8.59 -12.99 1.60
N TRP A 72 7.48 -13.63 1.21
CA TRP A 72 6.82 -13.35 -0.08
C TRP A 72 6.39 -11.89 -0.27
N HIS A 73 6.05 -11.17 0.81
CA HIS A 73 5.72 -9.74 0.73
C HIS A 73 6.91 -8.91 0.28
N LYS A 74 8.09 -9.15 0.88
CA LYS A 74 9.33 -8.49 0.47
C LYS A 74 9.75 -8.89 -0.93
N ASP A 75 9.51 -10.14 -1.29
CA ASP A 75 9.85 -10.67 -2.62
C ASP A 75 9.05 -9.99 -3.72
N ILE A 76 7.75 -9.71 -3.48
CA ILE A 76 6.93 -8.94 -4.41
C ILE A 76 7.53 -7.55 -4.64
N LEU A 77 7.89 -6.85 -3.57
CA LEU A 77 8.47 -5.51 -3.67
C LEU A 77 9.80 -5.54 -4.40
N ALA A 78 10.68 -6.46 -4.05
CA ALA A 78 11.99 -6.60 -4.69
C ALA A 78 11.85 -6.93 -6.19
N LYS A 79 10.92 -7.81 -6.53
CA LYS A 79 10.66 -8.17 -7.92
C LYS A 79 10.09 -6.99 -8.71
N ALA A 80 9.19 -6.23 -8.10
CA ALA A 80 8.62 -5.05 -8.72
C ALA A 80 9.71 -4.00 -9.05
N VAL A 81 10.72 -3.85 -8.18
CA VAL A 81 11.86 -2.98 -8.45
C VAL A 81 12.70 -3.53 -9.61
N SER A 82 13.05 -4.82 -9.56
CA SER A 82 13.91 -5.42 -10.58
C SER A 82 13.25 -5.41 -11.97
N GLU A 83 11.94 -5.47 -12.05
CA GLU A 83 11.17 -5.42 -13.29
C GLU A 83 10.80 -4.00 -13.72
N HIS A 84 11.33 -3.00 -13.05
CA HIS A 84 11.09 -1.58 -13.35
C HIS A 84 9.60 -1.18 -13.27
N ILE A 85 8.84 -1.85 -12.40
CA ILE A 85 7.45 -1.50 -12.15
C ILE A 85 7.37 -0.32 -11.19
N ILE A 86 8.20 -0.35 -10.14
CA ILE A 86 8.34 0.75 -9.19
C ILE A 86 9.82 1.11 -8.98
N SER A 87 10.07 2.32 -8.50
CA SER A 87 11.42 2.79 -8.19
C SER A 87 11.92 2.21 -6.86
N SER A 88 13.25 2.20 -6.67
CA SER A 88 13.86 1.83 -5.39
C SER A 88 13.42 2.77 -4.28
N GLU A 89 13.25 4.06 -4.60
CA GLU A 89 12.81 5.07 -3.64
C GLU A 89 11.39 4.78 -3.13
N LEU A 90 10.47 4.46 -4.03
CA LEU A 90 9.12 4.07 -3.65
C LEU A 90 9.13 2.77 -2.84
N ASN A 91 9.98 1.82 -3.21
CA ASN A 91 10.11 0.56 -2.48
C ASN A 91 10.52 0.79 -1.01
N GLU A 92 11.46 1.69 -0.76
CA GLU A 92 11.85 2.02 0.61
C GLU A 92 10.66 2.52 1.43
N LYS A 93 9.83 3.35 0.81
CA LYS A 93 8.62 3.86 1.45
C LYS A 93 7.60 2.76 1.72
N LEU A 94 7.37 1.90 0.75
CA LEU A 94 6.44 0.77 0.89
C LEU A 94 6.92 -0.20 1.98
N LEU A 95 8.22 -0.40 2.14
CA LEU A 95 8.76 -1.25 3.20
C LEU A 95 8.42 -0.72 4.60
N GLU A 96 8.32 0.60 4.78
CA GLU A 96 7.89 1.18 6.06
C GLU A 96 6.46 0.75 6.40
N TYR A 97 5.56 0.76 5.41
CA TYR A 97 4.17 0.32 5.60
C TYR A 97 4.08 -1.20 5.80
N LEU A 98 4.91 -1.97 5.11
CA LEU A 98 4.98 -3.41 5.31
C LEU A 98 5.40 -3.75 6.74
N GLN A 99 6.39 -3.07 7.28
CA GLN A 99 6.84 -3.26 8.66
C GLN A 99 5.74 -2.90 9.66
N PHE A 100 5.03 -1.80 9.41
CA PHE A 100 3.90 -1.39 10.24
C PHE A 100 2.80 -2.46 10.22
N ARG A 101 2.45 -2.98 9.04
CA ARG A 101 1.47 -4.05 8.88
C ARG A 101 1.89 -5.30 9.65
N HIS A 102 3.15 -5.68 9.56
CA HIS A 102 3.69 -6.85 10.26
C HIS A 102 3.52 -6.73 11.77
N ARG A 103 3.89 -5.60 12.34
CA ARG A 103 3.75 -5.34 13.78
C ARG A 103 2.29 -5.39 14.23
N HIS A 104 1.41 -4.79 13.46
CA HIS A 104 -0.01 -4.73 13.80
C HIS A 104 -0.66 -6.11 13.78
N ILE A 105 -0.39 -6.91 12.74
CA ILE A 105 -0.96 -8.25 12.58
C ILE A 105 -0.47 -9.21 13.67
N HIS A 106 0.77 -9.07 14.11
CA HIS A 106 1.36 -9.98 15.10
C HIS A 106 1.11 -9.58 16.54
N GLY A 107 0.03 -8.84 16.82
CA GLY A 107 -0.44 -8.63 18.18
C GLY A 107 0.20 -7.46 18.92
N TYR A 108 0.94 -6.61 18.22
CA TYR A 108 1.51 -5.40 18.80
C TYR A 108 0.57 -4.20 18.69
N GLY A 109 -0.73 -4.45 18.48
CA GLY A 109 -1.73 -3.41 18.30
C GLY A 109 -1.93 -2.51 19.51
N PHE A 110 -1.65 -3.01 20.73
CA PHE A 110 -1.67 -2.19 21.93
C PHE A 110 -0.58 -1.10 21.92
N MET A 111 0.40 -1.22 21.01
CA MET A 111 1.46 -0.24 20.84
C MET A 111 1.14 0.76 19.72
N LEU A 112 -0.14 1.04 19.47
CA LEU A 112 -0.59 2.04 18.49
C LEU A 112 -0.30 3.45 19.00
N ASP A 113 0.97 3.76 19.06
CA ASP A 113 1.50 5.05 19.44
C ASP A 113 1.32 6.02 18.27
N TRP A 114 0.60 7.11 18.52
CA TRP A 114 0.36 8.11 17.50
C TRP A 114 1.66 8.68 16.94
N ASP A 115 2.68 8.87 17.79
CA ASP A 115 3.97 9.38 17.34
C ASP A 115 4.62 8.49 16.28
N ARG A 116 4.35 7.19 16.32
CA ARG A 116 4.84 6.24 15.30
C ARG A 116 3.94 6.18 14.07
N MET A 117 2.64 6.36 14.26
CA MET A 117 1.66 6.31 13.18
C MET A 117 1.59 7.60 12.38
N GLU A 118 1.78 8.73 13.04
CA GLU A 118 1.60 10.03 12.40
C GLU A 118 2.41 10.21 11.12
N PRO A 119 3.73 9.90 11.09
CA PRO A 119 4.50 10.03 9.85
C PRO A 119 3.94 9.18 8.70
N LEU A 120 3.46 7.97 9.02
CA LEU A 120 2.86 7.08 8.03
C LEU A 120 1.52 7.62 7.54
N ALA A 121 0.67 8.09 8.45
CA ALA A 121 -0.62 8.68 8.10
C ALA A 121 -0.42 9.97 7.28
N ALA A 122 0.57 10.79 7.62
CA ALA A 122 0.86 12.03 6.91
C ALA A 122 1.39 11.79 5.50
N SER A 123 2.12 10.71 5.26
CA SER A 123 2.76 10.45 3.97
C SER A 123 2.03 9.44 3.09
N ILE A 124 0.93 8.84 3.58
CA ILE A 124 0.26 7.77 2.81
C ILE A 124 -0.32 8.27 1.49
N LYS A 125 -0.89 9.47 1.46
CA LYS A 125 -1.45 10.02 0.23
C LYS A 125 -0.37 10.24 -0.81
N SER A 126 0.72 10.90 -0.45
CA SER A 126 1.83 11.14 -1.39
C SER A 126 2.47 9.83 -1.85
N THR A 127 2.55 8.84 -0.98
CA THR A 127 3.08 7.51 -1.33
C THR A 127 2.17 6.82 -2.34
N ALA A 128 0.86 6.82 -2.11
CA ALA A 128 -0.11 6.23 -3.04
C ALA A 128 -0.12 6.98 -4.37
N ASP A 129 -0.09 8.31 -4.35
CA ASP A 129 -0.03 9.12 -5.57
C ASP A 129 1.22 8.77 -6.39
N LYS A 130 2.36 8.64 -5.75
CA LYS A 130 3.60 8.25 -6.41
C LYS A 130 3.52 6.85 -6.99
N PHE A 131 2.91 5.92 -6.25
CA PHE A 131 2.70 4.54 -6.71
C PHE A 131 1.90 4.52 -8.01
N PHE A 132 0.75 5.16 -8.05
CA PHE A 132 -0.09 5.17 -9.26
C PHE A 132 0.55 5.96 -10.40
N ASP A 133 1.27 7.04 -10.09
CA ASP A 133 2.00 7.82 -11.08
C ASP A 133 3.10 6.98 -11.74
N GLU A 134 3.86 6.22 -10.97
CA GLU A 134 4.89 5.33 -11.52
C GLU A 134 4.28 4.23 -12.39
N LEU A 135 3.17 3.63 -11.96
CA LEU A 135 2.48 2.62 -12.77
C LEU A 135 2.00 3.21 -14.10
N THR A 136 1.45 4.41 -14.08
CA THR A 136 0.99 5.09 -15.31
C THR A 136 2.16 5.40 -16.23
N ARG A 137 3.24 5.96 -15.70
CA ARG A 137 4.44 6.29 -16.49
C ARG A 137 5.10 5.07 -17.10
N ASN A 138 5.02 3.93 -16.41
CA ASN A 138 5.61 2.68 -16.88
C ASN A 138 4.64 1.88 -17.78
N GLY A 139 3.51 2.47 -18.18
CA GLY A 139 2.58 1.86 -19.11
C GLY A 139 1.73 0.73 -18.53
N LEU A 140 1.68 0.62 -17.20
CA LEU A 140 1.01 -0.48 -16.51
C LEU A 140 -0.40 -0.13 -16.06
N LEU A 141 -0.76 1.14 -16.13
CA LEU A 141 -2.07 1.64 -15.73
C LEU A 141 -2.48 2.74 -16.71
N ALA A 142 -3.72 2.68 -17.19
CA ALA A 142 -4.27 3.73 -18.06
C ALA A 142 -4.51 5.01 -17.25
N GLU A 143 -4.32 6.13 -17.90
CA GLU A 143 -4.61 7.46 -17.31
C GLU A 143 -6.10 7.65 -17.01
#